data_47dbce370393917fc0923554d6170fd9
#
_entry.id   47dbce370393917fc0923554d6170fd9
#
_cell.length_a   1.000
_cell.length_b   1.000
_cell.length_c   1.000
_cell.angle_alpha   90.00
_cell.angle_beta   90.00
_cell.angle_gamma   90.00
#
_symmetry.space_group_name_H-M   'P 1'
#
loop_
_entity.id
_entity.type
_entity.pdbx_description
1 polymer ?
#
loop_
_entity_poly.entity_id
_entity_poly.type
_entity_poly.pdbx_seq_one_letter_code
_entity_poly.pdbx_strand_id
1 'polypeptide(L)'
;MENILKTYNLTRKYGTTAVVDNINMNIKKGEIYGFLGRNGAGKTTTLRMIMGLIYPTKGEYELFGKKMGDREVFGRIGAIIETPGFYPNLTARENLDIHRRLMGIPNKEYVDEALEIVGLTNYDIKKKKVKKYSLGMKQRLGVARALLHKPELLILDEPTNGLDPVGIKEMRETLLDLNKKKEITILVSSHILGEIQQLATKIGIIHNGKLLEEIDYKSFEKKNRHYINLRVDNDKRAVTILEKSMNIKDYEVTEPNRIRIYEMLDKSNDVAKKMISEGVDVYEVNIMNDTLEDYFVRLTGGGQGA
;
A
#
# COMPACT_ATOMS: atom_id res chain seq x y z
N MET A 1 6.98 -17.14 12.81
CA MET A 1 5.69 -16.39 12.80
C MET A 1 4.70 -17.16 11.94
N GLU A 2 3.46 -17.25 12.40
CA GLU A 2 2.37 -17.97 11.71
C GLU A 2 1.92 -17.18 10.47
N ASN A 3 1.66 -17.90 9.36
CA ASN A 3 1.09 -17.28 8.17
C ASN A 3 -0.43 -17.22 8.28
N ILE A 4 -1.00 -16.04 8.08
CA ILE A 4 -2.45 -15.81 8.08
C ILE A 4 -3.05 -15.99 6.69
N LEU A 5 -2.33 -15.57 5.65
CA LEU A 5 -2.73 -15.73 4.26
C LEU A 5 -1.57 -16.23 3.43
N LYS A 6 -1.83 -17.25 2.63
CA LYS A 6 -0.95 -17.68 1.52
C LYS A 6 -1.76 -17.86 0.25
N THR A 7 -1.19 -17.49 -0.87
CA THR A 7 -1.76 -17.82 -2.18
C THR A 7 -0.77 -18.65 -2.99
N TYR A 8 -1.29 -19.60 -3.77
CA TYR A 8 -0.49 -20.53 -4.58
C TYR A 8 -0.95 -20.46 -6.03
N ASN A 9 -0.16 -19.79 -6.87
CA ASN A 9 -0.42 -19.60 -8.30
C ASN A 9 -1.85 -19.08 -8.58
N LEU A 10 -2.33 -18.18 -7.71
CA LEU A 10 -3.69 -17.69 -7.76
C LEU A 10 -3.93 -16.94 -9.07
N THR A 11 -4.90 -17.42 -9.87
CA THR A 11 -5.13 -16.93 -11.23
C THR A 11 -6.61 -16.70 -11.48
N ARG A 12 -6.97 -15.58 -12.10
CA ARG A 12 -8.32 -15.28 -12.59
C ARG A 12 -8.29 -14.83 -14.04
N LYS A 13 -9.05 -15.52 -14.88
CA LYS A 13 -9.25 -15.16 -16.28
C LYS A 13 -10.71 -14.78 -16.54
N TYR A 14 -10.90 -13.81 -17.41
CA TYR A 14 -12.18 -13.48 -18.02
C TYR A 14 -12.04 -13.66 -19.54
N GLY A 15 -12.71 -14.67 -20.10
CA GLY A 15 -12.45 -15.11 -21.47
C GLY A 15 -10.98 -15.55 -21.63
N THR A 16 -10.27 -14.94 -22.56
CA THR A 16 -8.85 -15.20 -22.85
C THR A 16 -7.89 -14.37 -21.99
N THR A 17 -8.40 -13.30 -21.34
CA THR A 17 -7.56 -12.34 -20.61
C THR A 17 -7.35 -12.76 -19.16
N ALA A 18 -6.09 -12.91 -18.75
CA ALA A 18 -5.72 -13.12 -17.35
C ALA A 18 -5.64 -11.75 -16.65
N VAL A 19 -6.61 -11.46 -15.78
CA VAL A 19 -6.61 -10.24 -14.94
C VAL A 19 -5.75 -10.41 -13.71
N VAL A 20 -5.61 -11.65 -13.22
CA VAL A 20 -4.67 -12.07 -12.17
C VAL A 20 -3.99 -13.32 -12.68
N ASP A 21 -2.66 -13.37 -12.62
CA ASP A 21 -1.83 -14.42 -13.20
C ASP A 21 -0.74 -14.88 -12.22
N ASN A 22 -0.89 -16.08 -11.68
CA ASN A 22 0.08 -16.79 -10.84
C ASN A 22 0.55 -15.99 -9.60
N ILE A 23 -0.37 -15.36 -8.87
CA ILE A 23 -0.02 -14.62 -7.66
C ILE A 23 0.32 -15.57 -6.51
N ASN A 24 1.51 -15.39 -5.94
CA ASN A 24 2.02 -16.08 -4.75
C ASN A 24 2.31 -15.06 -3.67
N MET A 25 1.38 -14.85 -2.74
CA MET A 25 1.47 -13.91 -1.61
C MET A 25 1.68 -14.68 -0.31
N ASN A 26 2.38 -14.05 0.63
CA ASN A 26 2.55 -14.60 1.97
C ASN A 26 2.46 -13.50 3.01
N ILE A 27 1.41 -13.53 3.86
CA ILE A 27 1.16 -12.55 4.92
C ILE A 27 1.23 -13.25 6.27
N LYS A 28 2.07 -12.73 7.16
CA LYS A 28 2.25 -13.24 8.52
C LYS A 28 1.35 -12.50 9.51
N LYS A 29 1.07 -13.15 10.63
CA LYS A 29 0.32 -12.56 11.73
C LYS A 29 1.01 -11.28 12.23
N GLY A 30 0.23 -10.21 12.42
CA GLY A 30 0.71 -8.91 12.87
C GLY A 30 1.38 -8.04 11.80
N GLU A 31 1.48 -8.50 10.53
CA GLU A 31 1.97 -7.66 9.44
C GLU A 31 0.91 -6.67 8.97
N ILE A 32 1.37 -5.50 8.53
CA ILE A 32 0.60 -4.64 7.63
C ILE A 32 1.16 -4.85 6.24
N TYR A 33 0.40 -5.57 5.40
CA TYR A 33 0.77 -5.87 4.03
C TYR A 33 0.16 -4.84 3.07
N GLY A 34 0.99 -4.04 2.44
CA GLY A 34 0.60 -3.09 1.41
C GLY A 34 0.58 -3.74 0.03
N PHE A 35 -0.58 -3.85 -0.61
CA PHE A 35 -0.73 -4.40 -1.96
C PHE A 35 -0.78 -3.25 -2.97
N LEU A 36 0.40 -2.91 -3.53
CA LEU A 36 0.63 -1.74 -4.35
C LEU A 36 0.53 -2.06 -5.84
N GLY A 37 -0.18 -1.23 -6.60
CA GLY A 37 -0.25 -1.35 -8.06
C GLY A 37 -1.18 -0.31 -8.69
N ARG A 38 -0.98 -0.01 -9.97
CA ARG A 38 -1.82 0.93 -10.73
C ARG A 38 -3.28 0.45 -10.79
N ASN A 39 -4.19 1.35 -11.15
CA ASN A 39 -5.58 0.98 -11.42
C ASN A 39 -5.62 -0.06 -12.55
N GLY A 40 -6.46 -1.11 -12.38
CA GLY A 40 -6.52 -2.22 -13.31
C GLY A 40 -5.42 -3.28 -13.17
N ALA A 41 -4.46 -3.13 -12.23
CA ALA A 41 -3.39 -4.11 -12.04
C ALA A 41 -3.84 -5.48 -11.50
N GLY A 42 -5.10 -5.62 -11.05
CA GLY A 42 -5.64 -6.87 -10.51
C GLY A 42 -5.86 -6.90 -9.00
N LYS A 43 -5.62 -5.79 -8.28
CA LYS A 43 -5.75 -5.70 -6.81
C LYS A 43 -7.11 -6.17 -6.30
N THR A 44 -8.18 -5.45 -6.64
CA THR A 44 -9.56 -5.77 -6.23
C THR A 44 -9.97 -7.19 -6.60
N THR A 45 -9.60 -7.67 -7.80
CA THR A 45 -9.88 -9.04 -8.23
C THR A 45 -9.18 -10.06 -7.34
N THR A 46 -7.93 -9.81 -6.95
CA THR A 46 -7.20 -10.67 -6.00
C THR A 46 -7.88 -10.70 -4.64
N LEU A 47 -8.24 -9.52 -4.09
CA LEU A 47 -8.94 -9.43 -2.81
C LEU A 47 -10.30 -10.13 -2.84
N ARG A 48 -11.06 -10.00 -3.93
CA ARG A 48 -12.35 -10.70 -4.11
C ARG A 48 -12.18 -12.22 -4.14
N MET A 49 -11.11 -12.75 -4.73
CA MET A 49 -10.81 -14.18 -4.70
C MET A 49 -10.49 -14.65 -3.28
N ILE A 50 -9.63 -13.93 -2.57
CA ILE A 50 -9.25 -14.25 -1.18
C ILE A 50 -10.46 -14.24 -0.25
N MET A 51 -11.40 -13.30 -0.47
CA MET A 51 -12.67 -13.22 0.28
C MET A 51 -13.73 -14.22 -0.16
N GLY A 52 -13.43 -15.10 -1.13
CA GLY A 52 -14.40 -16.08 -1.65
C GLY A 52 -15.59 -15.46 -2.40
N LEU A 53 -15.51 -14.16 -2.78
CA LEU A 53 -16.56 -13.47 -3.54
C LEU A 53 -16.56 -13.87 -5.01
N ILE A 54 -15.41 -14.31 -5.52
CA ILE A 54 -15.26 -14.91 -6.85
C ILE A 54 -14.31 -16.12 -6.75
N TYR A 55 -14.54 -17.14 -7.54
CA TYR A 55 -13.64 -18.30 -7.60
C TYR A 55 -12.43 -18.03 -8.48
N PRO A 56 -11.23 -18.48 -8.11
CA PRO A 56 -10.07 -18.46 -9.01
C PRO A 56 -10.33 -19.40 -10.21
N THR A 57 -9.69 -19.11 -11.34
CA THR A 57 -9.68 -20.00 -12.51
C THR A 57 -8.64 -21.11 -12.33
N LYS A 58 -7.54 -20.82 -11.61
CA LYS A 58 -6.48 -21.75 -11.22
C LYS A 58 -5.85 -21.30 -9.91
N GLY A 59 -5.14 -22.20 -9.26
CA GLY A 59 -4.48 -21.95 -8.00
C GLY A 59 -5.42 -22.00 -6.81
N GLU A 60 -4.88 -21.78 -5.65
CA GLU A 60 -5.61 -21.85 -4.37
C GLU A 60 -5.04 -20.85 -3.37
N TYR A 61 -5.74 -20.68 -2.25
CA TYR A 61 -5.25 -19.91 -1.12
C TYR A 61 -5.54 -20.63 0.20
N GLU A 62 -4.77 -20.28 1.20
CA GLU A 62 -4.96 -20.70 2.59
C GLU A 62 -5.17 -19.45 3.46
N LEU A 63 -6.17 -19.52 4.35
CA LEU A 63 -6.44 -18.50 5.38
C LEU A 63 -6.38 -19.18 6.75
N PHE A 64 -5.54 -18.64 7.65
CA PHE A 64 -5.33 -19.21 8.98
C PHE A 64 -4.98 -20.70 8.97
N GLY A 65 -4.18 -21.14 7.99
CA GLY A 65 -3.80 -22.54 7.78
C GLY A 65 -4.89 -23.45 7.20
N LYS A 66 -6.09 -22.90 6.90
CA LYS A 66 -7.20 -23.64 6.29
C LYS A 66 -7.29 -23.33 4.80
N LYS A 67 -7.52 -24.37 4.01
CA LYS A 67 -7.63 -24.26 2.55
C LYS A 67 -8.90 -23.53 2.12
N MET A 68 -8.84 -22.98 0.91
CA MET A 68 -9.98 -22.38 0.21
C MET A 68 -11.23 -23.25 0.30
N GLY A 69 -12.37 -22.64 0.64
CA GLY A 69 -13.67 -23.32 0.78
C GLY A 69 -14.14 -23.51 2.23
N ASP A 70 -13.27 -23.38 3.21
CA ASP A 70 -13.67 -23.35 4.62
C ASP A 70 -14.30 -21.99 4.96
N ARG A 71 -15.61 -21.97 5.17
CA ARG A 71 -16.38 -20.74 5.42
C ARG A 71 -16.20 -20.19 6.84
N GLU A 72 -15.74 -20.98 7.78
CA GLU A 72 -15.54 -20.57 9.17
C GLU A 72 -14.47 -19.48 9.28
N VAL A 73 -13.49 -19.48 8.37
CA VAL A 73 -12.41 -18.49 8.35
C VAL A 73 -12.92 -17.07 8.16
N PHE A 74 -14.04 -16.88 7.44
CA PHE A 74 -14.57 -15.54 7.18
C PHE A 74 -15.13 -14.84 8.43
N GLY A 75 -15.49 -15.60 9.47
CA GLY A 75 -15.83 -15.03 10.77
C GLY A 75 -14.65 -14.38 11.49
N ARG A 76 -13.40 -14.60 11.03
CA ARG A 76 -12.17 -14.00 11.56
C ARG A 76 -11.64 -12.86 10.70
N ILE A 77 -12.36 -12.49 9.64
CA ILE A 77 -11.92 -11.48 8.65
C ILE A 77 -12.91 -10.33 8.62
N GLY A 78 -12.42 -9.11 8.86
CA GLY A 78 -13.12 -7.89 8.53
C GLY A 78 -12.72 -7.40 7.14
N ALA A 79 -13.68 -6.96 6.31
CA ALA A 79 -13.34 -6.52 4.97
C ALA A 79 -14.14 -5.29 4.53
N ILE A 80 -13.46 -4.44 3.75
CA ILE A 80 -14.06 -3.40 2.92
C ILE A 80 -13.54 -3.61 1.52
N ILE A 81 -14.40 -4.11 0.63
CA ILE A 81 -14.12 -4.21 -0.79
C ILE A 81 -15.14 -3.31 -1.48
N GLU A 82 -14.63 -2.27 -2.13
CA GLU A 82 -15.44 -1.18 -2.70
C GLU A 82 -16.10 -0.28 -1.65
N THR A 83 -17.00 0.62 -2.09
CA THR A 83 -17.66 1.58 -1.21
C THR A 83 -18.65 0.87 -0.28
N PRO A 84 -18.51 1.01 1.05
CA PRO A 84 -19.43 0.36 1.97
C PRO A 84 -20.83 0.99 1.86
N GLY A 85 -21.82 0.13 1.58
CA GLY A 85 -23.24 0.53 1.58
C GLY A 85 -23.74 0.74 3.01
N PHE A 86 -24.41 1.87 3.23
CA PHE A 86 -25.07 2.21 4.49
C PHE A 86 -26.49 2.71 4.26
N TYR A 87 -27.35 2.58 5.26
CA TYR A 87 -28.67 3.21 5.30
C TYR A 87 -28.52 4.72 5.50
N PRO A 88 -28.77 5.57 4.48
CA PRO A 88 -28.38 6.98 4.51
C PRO A 88 -29.17 7.80 5.50
N ASN A 89 -30.39 7.38 5.86
CA ASN A 89 -31.28 8.06 6.80
C ASN A 89 -31.10 7.61 8.26
N LEU A 90 -30.20 6.69 8.53
CA LEU A 90 -29.84 6.24 9.86
C LEU A 90 -28.53 6.89 10.33
N THR A 91 -28.33 6.92 11.63
CA THR A 91 -27.05 7.30 12.26
C THR A 91 -26.00 6.18 12.08
N ALA A 92 -24.73 6.48 12.39
CA ALA A 92 -23.67 5.47 12.39
C ALA A 92 -23.98 4.31 13.33
N ARG A 93 -24.42 4.62 14.57
CA ARG A 93 -24.77 3.62 15.58
C ARG A 93 -25.89 2.69 15.10
N GLU A 94 -26.96 3.24 14.54
CA GLU A 94 -28.08 2.46 14.00
C GLU A 94 -27.63 1.55 12.85
N ASN A 95 -26.79 2.05 11.93
CA ASN A 95 -26.22 1.26 10.86
C ASN A 95 -25.39 0.09 11.39
N LEU A 96 -24.51 0.35 12.37
CA LEU A 96 -23.69 -0.72 12.96
C LEU A 96 -24.53 -1.71 13.78
N ASP A 97 -25.58 -1.27 14.50
CA ASP A 97 -26.43 -2.17 15.26
C ASP A 97 -27.23 -3.11 14.35
N ILE A 98 -27.71 -2.62 13.21
CA ILE A 98 -28.34 -3.49 12.20
C ILE A 98 -27.33 -4.55 11.75
N HIS A 99 -26.10 -4.14 11.41
CA HIS A 99 -25.08 -5.08 10.95
C HIS A 99 -24.67 -6.07 12.04
N ARG A 100 -24.52 -5.62 13.27
CA ARG A 100 -24.27 -6.47 14.45
C ARG A 100 -25.33 -7.57 14.60
N ARG A 101 -26.61 -7.19 14.45
CA ARG A 101 -27.74 -8.15 14.54
C ARG A 101 -27.71 -9.15 13.38
N LEU A 102 -27.43 -8.70 12.14
CA LEU A 102 -27.31 -9.57 10.98
C LEU A 102 -26.19 -10.61 11.13
N MET A 103 -25.09 -10.22 11.80
CA MET A 103 -23.96 -11.11 12.10
C MET A 103 -24.21 -12.01 13.35
N GLY A 104 -25.33 -11.87 14.05
CA GLY A 104 -25.61 -12.64 15.26
C GLY A 104 -24.73 -12.24 16.45
N ILE A 105 -24.11 -11.06 16.46
CA ILE A 105 -23.24 -10.61 17.55
C ILE A 105 -24.12 -10.16 18.74
N PRO A 106 -24.07 -10.82 19.92
CA PRO A 106 -24.96 -10.53 21.02
C PRO A 106 -24.64 -9.21 21.73
N ASN A 107 -23.35 -8.90 21.87
CA ASN A 107 -22.89 -7.75 22.67
C ASN A 107 -23.09 -6.43 21.93
N LYS A 108 -23.92 -5.54 22.48
CA LYS A 108 -24.20 -4.20 21.93
C LYS A 108 -23.04 -3.21 22.13
N GLU A 109 -22.19 -3.44 23.12
CA GLU A 109 -21.05 -2.58 23.42
C GLU A 109 -20.02 -2.58 22.28
N TYR A 110 -19.96 -3.64 21.47
CA TYR A 110 -19.06 -3.69 20.31
C TYR A 110 -19.34 -2.59 19.28
N VAL A 111 -20.58 -2.09 19.22
CA VAL A 111 -20.93 -0.94 18.37
C VAL A 111 -20.25 0.32 18.85
N ASP A 112 -20.30 0.57 20.17
CA ASP A 112 -19.69 1.77 20.76
C ASP A 112 -18.16 1.68 20.70
N GLU A 113 -17.59 0.51 21.02
CA GLU A 113 -16.15 0.24 20.88
C GLU A 113 -15.66 0.47 19.44
N ALA A 114 -16.38 -0.03 18.45
CA ALA A 114 -16.01 0.16 17.05
C ALA A 114 -16.09 1.64 16.60
N LEU A 115 -17.10 2.39 17.06
CA LEU A 115 -17.21 3.82 16.78
C LEU A 115 -16.11 4.64 17.47
N GLU A 116 -15.71 4.24 18.66
CA GLU A 116 -14.62 4.89 19.40
C GLU A 116 -13.28 4.71 18.68
N ILE A 117 -12.98 3.47 18.25
CA ILE A 117 -11.74 3.14 17.52
C ILE A 117 -11.58 4.04 16.28
N VAL A 118 -12.65 4.29 15.55
CA VAL A 118 -12.58 5.09 14.32
C VAL A 118 -12.86 6.59 14.54
N GLY A 119 -12.95 7.06 15.79
CA GLY A 119 -13.15 8.47 16.11
C GLY A 119 -14.50 9.05 15.72
N LEU A 120 -15.56 8.23 15.69
CA LEU A 120 -16.93 8.66 15.35
C LEU A 120 -17.84 8.80 16.59
N THR A 121 -17.29 9.24 17.73
CA THR A 121 -17.98 9.34 19.01
C THR A 121 -18.36 10.76 19.43
N ASN A 122 -17.95 11.79 18.69
CA ASN A 122 -18.27 13.18 19.00
C ASN A 122 -19.79 13.40 19.02
N TYR A 123 -20.30 14.23 19.96
CA TYR A 123 -21.73 14.44 20.21
C TYR A 123 -22.52 14.83 18.94
N ASP A 124 -21.97 15.75 18.15
CA ASP A 124 -22.61 16.19 16.91
C ASP A 124 -22.65 15.09 15.83
N ILE A 125 -21.64 14.21 15.84
CA ILE A 125 -21.53 13.08 14.91
C ILE A 125 -22.53 11.98 15.29
N LYS A 126 -22.71 11.69 16.58
CA LYS A 126 -23.64 10.64 17.08
C LYS A 126 -25.07 10.80 16.58
N LYS A 127 -25.57 12.06 16.49
CA LYS A 127 -26.93 12.39 16.04
C LYS A 127 -27.04 12.58 14.52
N LYS A 128 -25.91 12.71 13.83
CA LYS A 128 -25.86 13.00 12.40
C LYS A 128 -26.20 11.74 11.59
N LYS A 129 -27.10 11.88 10.62
CA LYS A 129 -27.43 10.79 9.68
C LYS A 129 -26.30 10.58 8.66
N VAL A 130 -26.06 9.33 8.25
CA VAL A 130 -24.93 8.95 7.37
C VAL A 130 -24.97 9.65 6.02
N LYS A 131 -26.14 10.05 5.51
CA LYS A 131 -26.23 10.89 4.30
C LYS A 131 -25.50 12.23 4.39
N LYS A 132 -25.27 12.74 5.60
CA LYS A 132 -24.57 14.00 5.86
C LYS A 132 -23.08 13.79 6.19
N TYR A 133 -22.58 12.55 6.15
CA TYR A 133 -21.18 12.24 6.41
C TYR A 133 -20.31 12.61 5.21
N SER A 134 -19.10 13.11 5.48
CA SER A 134 -18.05 13.22 4.47
C SER A 134 -17.63 11.82 3.98
N LEU A 135 -16.90 11.76 2.87
CA LEU A 135 -16.38 10.49 2.37
C LEU A 135 -15.50 9.82 3.43
N GLY A 136 -14.59 10.55 4.07
CA GLY A 136 -13.74 10.05 5.15
C GLY A 136 -14.50 9.48 6.34
N MET A 137 -15.59 10.17 6.77
CA MET A 137 -16.46 9.63 7.80
C MET A 137 -17.15 8.33 7.38
N LYS A 138 -17.55 8.19 6.11
CA LYS A 138 -18.15 6.95 5.58
C LYS A 138 -17.13 5.83 5.52
N GLN A 139 -15.89 6.11 5.10
CA GLN A 139 -14.79 5.13 5.08
C GLN A 139 -14.47 4.65 6.50
N ARG A 140 -14.33 5.56 7.46
CA ARG A 140 -14.13 5.20 8.88
C ARG A 140 -15.29 4.37 9.44
N LEU A 141 -16.54 4.70 9.10
CA LEU A 141 -17.68 3.89 9.47
C LEU A 141 -17.62 2.49 8.83
N GLY A 142 -17.09 2.36 7.61
CA GLY A 142 -16.81 1.09 6.95
C GLY A 142 -15.83 0.24 7.76
N VAL A 143 -14.72 0.86 8.22
CA VAL A 143 -13.75 0.20 9.11
C VAL A 143 -14.42 -0.23 10.41
N ALA A 144 -15.21 0.65 11.06
CA ALA A 144 -15.96 0.29 12.27
C ALA A 144 -16.86 -0.93 12.05
N ARG A 145 -17.56 -1.00 10.91
CA ARG A 145 -18.38 -2.15 10.54
C ARG A 145 -17.55 -3.44 10.41
N ALA A 146 -16.39 -3.34 9.78
CA ALA A 146 -15.49 -4.49 9.61
C ALA A 146 -14.89 -4.98 10.94
N LEU A 147 -14.87 -4.14 11.98
CA LEU A 147 -14.34 -4.46 13.32
C LEU A 147 -15.36 -5.07 14.28
N LEU A 148 -16.66 -5.06 13.97
CA LEU A 148 -17.73 -5.43 14.91
C LEU A 148 -17.59 -6.84 15.52
N HIS A 149 -17.03 -7.78 14.79
CA HIS A 149 -16.83 -9.16 15.21
C HIS A 149 -15.40 -9.47 15.68
N LYS A 150 -14.59 -8.40 15.93
CA LYS A 150 -13.19 -8.50 16.41
C LYS A 150 -12.31 -9.41 15.54
N PRO A 151 -12.14 -9.06 14.25
CA PRO A 151 -11.38 -9.88 13.30
C PRO A 151 -9.89 -9.94 13.65
N GLU A 152 -9.23 -11.01 13.19
CA GLU A 152 -7.77 -11.15 13.26
C GLU A 152 -7.07 -10.64 11.99
N LEU A 153 -7.81 -10.59 10.87
CA LEU A 153 -7.35 -10.04 9.59
C LEU A 153 -8.34 -8.99 9.09
N LEU A 154 -7.81 -7.84 8.73
CA LEU A 154 -8.58 -6.76 8.09
C LEU A 154 -8.12 -6.60 6.64
N ILE A 155 -9.06 -6.71 5.70
CA ILE A 155 -8.81 -6.56 4.25
C ILE A 155 -9.48 -5.28 3.76
N LEU A 156 -8.69 -4.35 3.23
CA LEU A 156 -9.16 -3.03 2.81
C LEU A 156 -8.76 -2.75 1.37
N ASP A 157 -9.74 -2.55 0.52
CA ASP A 157 -9.52 -2.18 -0.88
C ASP A 157 -9.59 -0.65 -1.03
N GLU A 158 -8.45 -0.01 -1.24
CA GLU A 158 -8.27 1.43 -1.43
C GLU A 158 -9.00 2.32 -0.40
N PRO A 159 -8.78 2.11 0.92
CA PRO A 159 -9.57 2.76 1.97
C PRO A 159 -9.36 4.27 2.06
N THR A 160 -8.32 4.80 1.45
CA THR A 160 -7.96 6.23 1.42
C THR A 160 -8.36 6.94 0.14
N ASN A 161 -8.87 6.19 -0.86
CA ASN A 161 -9.21 6.73 -2.16
C ASN A 161 -10.28 7.85 -2.06
N GLY A 162 -9.95 9.03 -2.62
CA GLY A 162 -10.83 10.19 -2.63
C GLY A 162 -10.93 10.94 -1.30
N LEU A 163 -10.11 10.61 -0.30
CA LEU A 163 -10.01 11.37 0.93
C LEU A 163 -9.12 12.61 0.74
N ASP A 164 -9.39 13.64 1.53
CA ASP A 164 -8.49 14.76 1.69
C ASP A 164 -7.24 14.38 2.53
N PRO A 165 -6.17 15.19 2.55
CA PRO A 165 -4.95 14.86 3.28
C PRO A 165 -5.17 14.59 4.78
N VAL A 166 -6.14 15.27 5.41
CA VAL A 166 -6.47 15.05 6.82
C VAL A 166 -7.13 13.68 7.00
N GLY A 167 -8.10 13.33 6.16
CA GLY A 167 -8.76 12.03 6.18
C GLY A 167 -7.80 10.86 5.93
N ILE A 168 -6.83 11.03 5.01
CA ILE A 168 -5.76 10.04 4.77
C ILE A 168 -4.94 9.83 6.04
N LYS A 169 -4.51 10.91 6.70
CA LYS A 169 -3.74 10.84 7.95
C LYS A 169 -4.52 10.14 9.06
N GLU A 170 -5.78 10.52 9.27
CA GLU A 170 -6.65 9.91 10.28
C GLU A 170 -6.89 8.41 10.02
N MET A 171 -7.11 8.02 8.77
CA MET A 171 -7.26 6.61 8.39
C MET A 171 -5.98 5.82 8.68
N ARG A 172 -4.83 6.35 8.30
CA ARG A 172 -3.53 5.73 8.56
C ARG A 172 -3.28 5.54 10.06
N GLU A 173 -3.50 6.57 10.87
CA GLU A 173 -3.34 6.49 12.32
C GLU A 173 -4.26 5.42 12.92
N THR A 174 -5.52 5.35 12.47
CA THR A 174 -6.46 4.31 12.86
C THR A 174 -5.93 2.91 12.53
N LEU A 175 -5.42 2.68 11.33
CA LEU A 175 -4.90 1.37 10.91
C LEU A 175 -3.63 0.98 11.68
N LEU A 176 -2.73 1.93 11.92
CA LEU A 176 -1.53 1.70 12.73
C LEU A 176 -1.89 1.35 14.18
N ASP A 177 -2.88 2.02 14.77
CA ASP A 177 -3.36 1.74 16.12
C ASP A 177 -4.02 0.37 16.23
N LEU A 178 -4.82 -0.03 15.23
CA LEU A 178 -5.41 -1.36 15.16
C LEU A 178 -4.35 -2.45 15.10
N ASN A 179 -3.32 -2.26 14.30
CA ASN A 179 -2.22 -3.23 14.22
C ASN A 179 -1.42 -3.30 15.53
N LYS A 180 -0.99 -2.14 16.07
CA LYS A 180 -0.10 -2.10 17.26
C LYS A 180 -0.82 -2.46 18.55
N LYS A 181 -2.06 -1.98 18.77
CA LYS A 181 -2.77 -2.11 20.04
C LYS A 181 -3.70 -3.34 20.08
N LYS A 182 -4.19 -3.78 18.94
CA LYS A 182 -5.14 -4.91 18.83
C LYS A 182 -4.54 -6.12 18.11
N GLU A 183 -3.28 -6.05 17.69
CA GLU A 183 -2.55 -7.11 16.98
C GLU A 183 -3.25 -7.61 15.70
N ILE A 184 -4.08 -6.76 15.08
CA ILE A 184 -4.81 -7.11 13.85
C ILE A 184 -3.82 -7.12 12.68
N THR A 185 -3.81 -8.20 11.91
CA THR A 185 -3.11 -8.26 10.62
C THR A 185 -3.88 -7.46 9.59
N ILE A 186 -3.23 -6.67 8.76
CA ILE A 186 -3.90 -5.79 7.78
C ILE A 186 -3.36 -6.08 6.39
N LEU A 187 -4.28 -6.32 5.44
CA LEU A 187 -4.01 -6.32 4.01
C LEU A 187 -4.71 -5.10 3.41
N VAL A 188 -3.93 -4.13 2.96
CA VAL A 188 -4.46 -2.89 2.38
C VAL A 188 -3.97 -2.72 0.95
N SER A 189 -4.89 -2.50 -0.01
CA SER A 189 -4.53 -2.13 -1.37
C SER A 189 -4.46 -0.62 -1.53
N SER A 190 -3.53 -0.15 -2.34
CA SER A 190 -3.46 1.24 -2.80
C SER A 190 -2.76 1.34 -4.16
N HIS A 191 -3.05 2.40 -4.89
CA HIS A 191 -2.29 2.81 -6.05
C HIS A 191 -1.32 3.97 -5.74
N ILE A 192 -1.35 4.48 -4.51
CA ILE A 192 -0.53 5.59 -4.02
C ILE A 192 0.59 5.04 -3.17
N LEU A 193 1.80 5.11 -3.70
CA LEU A 193 2.99 4.57 -3.07
C LEU A 193 3.28 5.19 -1.71
N GLY A 194 3.22 6.53 -1.62
CA GLY A 194 3.53 7.26 -0.39
C GLY A 194 2.61 6.90 0.79
N GLU A 195 1.38 6.45 0.52
CA GLU A 195 0.47 5.95 1.56
C GLU A 195 0.92 4.60 2.10
N ILE A 196 1.24 3.67 1.19
CA ILE A 196 1.73 2.33 1.54
C ILE A 196 3.05 2.41 2.29
N GLN A 197 3.95 3.28 1.86
CA GLN A 197 5.26 3.50 2.48
C GLN A 197 5.17 3.92 3.94
N GLN A 198 4.17 4.73 4.30
CA GLN A 198 3.95 5.21 5.67
C GLN A 198 3.18 4.23 6.56
N LEU A 199 2.64 3.15 5.99
CA LEU A 199 1.75 2.22 6.69
C LEU A 199 2.30 0.80 6.74
N ALA A 200 2.82 0.29 5.62
CA ALA A 200 3.11 -1.12 5.44
C ALA A 200 4.43 -1.57 6.09
N THR A 201 4.43 -2.76 6.66
CA THR A 201 5.64 -3.47 7.10
C THR A 201 6.22 -4.34 5.98
N LYS A 202 5.35 -4.83 5.08
CA LYS A 202 5.70 -5.58 3.88
C LYS A 202 4.87 -5.08 2.70
N ILE A 203 5.47 -5.01 1.53
CA ILE A 203 4.84 -4.49 0.32
C ILE A 203 4.88 -5.54 -0.77
N GLY A 204 3.73 -5.86 -1.36
CA GLY A 204 3.61 -6.65 -2.59
C GLY A 204 3.31 -5.73 -3.76
N ILE A 205 4.16 -5.77 -4.79
CA ILE A 205 4.01 -4.95 -6.00
C ILE A 205 3.33 -5.77 -7.09
N ILE A 206 2.13 -5.35 -7.51
CA ILE A 206 1.39 -5.98 -8.60
C ILE A 206 1.38 -5.08 -9.84
N HIS A 207 1.65 -5.69 -11.00
CA HIS A 207 1.58 -5.03 -12.30
C HIS A 207 1.04 -6.01 -13.36
N ASN A 208 0.08 -5.57 -14.16
CA ASN A 208 -0.53 -6.38 -15.22
C ASN A 208 -0.94 -7.80 -14.77
N GLY A 209 -1.57 -7.89 -13.59
CA GLY A 209 -2.05 -9.15 -13.02
C GLY A 209 -0.97 -10.02 -12.35
N LYS A 210 0.29 -9.63 -12.37
CA LYS A 210 1.40 -10.42 -11.80
C LYS A 210 1.97 -9.74 -10.56
N LEU A 211 2.23 -10.51 -9.52
CA LEU A 211 3.02 -10.05 -8.38
C LEU A 211 4.49 -10.04 -8.80
N LEU A 212 5.04 -8.86 -8.96
CA LEU A 212 6.44 -8.70 -9.40
C LEU A 212 7.39 -9.01 -8.25
N GLU A 213 7.09 -8.53 -7.05
CA GLU A 213 7.94 -8.70 -5.88
C GLU A 213 7.17 -8.52 -4.57
N GLU A 214 7.67 -9.16 -3.50
CA GLU A 214 7.32 -8.88 -2.11
C GLU A 214 8.55 -8.35 -1.37
N ILE A 215 8.43 -7.15 -0.79
CA ILE A 215 9.54 -6.45 -0.15
C ILE A 215 9.21 -6.24 1.33
N ASP A 216 10.09 -6.67 2.22
CA ASP A 216 10.08 -6.21 3.61
C ASP A 216 10.59 -4.77 3.66
N TYR A 217 9.77 -3.84 4.15
CA TYR A 217 10.07 -2.41 4.09
C TYR A 217 11.35 -2.03 4.85
N LYS A 218 11.60 -2.66 6.01
CA LYS A 218 12.85 -2.43 6.76
C LYS A 218 14.08 -2.93 6.02
N SER A 219 13.93 -4.03 5.31
CA SER A 219 15.01 -4.57 4.48
C SER A 219 15.27 -3.69 3.25
N PHE A 220 14.22 -3.11 2.68
CA PHE A 220 14.34 -2.12 1.60
C PHE A 220 15.08 -0.88 2.08
N GLU A 221 14.69 -0.26 3.21
CA GLU A 221 15.38 0.89 3.77
C GLU A 221 16.88 0.65 3.99
N LYS A 222 17.26 -0.55 4.45
CA LYS A 222 18.67 -0.92 4.63
C LYS A 222 19.46 -1.10 3.33
N LYS A 223 18.79 -1.53 2.27
CA LYS A 223 19.38 -1.72 0.93
C LYS A 223 19.30 -0.47 0.07
N ASN A 224 18.64 0.57 0.56
CA ASN A 224 18.38 1.80 -0.18
C ASN A 224 19.71 2.47 -0.53
N ARG A 225 19.97 2.59 -1.84
CA ARG A 225 21.22 3.19 -2.32
C ARG A 225 21.14 4.70 -2.17
N HIS A 226 22.09 5.24 -1.40
CA HIS A 226 22.33 6.68 -1.43
C HIS A 226 23.02 7.04 -2.75
N TYR A 227 22.70 8.19 -3.28
CA TYR A 227 23.37 8.72 -4.47
C TYR A 227 23.50 10.24 -4.40
N ILE A 228 24.49 10.75 -5.12
CA ILE A 228 24.61 12.19 -5.40
C ILE A 228 23.73 12.47 -6.61
N ASN A 229 22.67 13.29 -6.42
CA ASN A 229 21.88 13.83 -7.53
C ASN A 229 22.60 15.05 -8.06
N LEU A 230 23.11 14.96 -9.29
CA LEU A 230 23.86 16.02 -9.97
C LEU A 230 23.06 16.53 -11.16
N ARG A 231 22.76 17.85 -11.19
CA ARG A 231 22.18 18.52 -12.35
C ARG A 231 23.17 19.48 -12.96
N VAL A 232 23.44 19.34 -14.25
CA VAL A 232 24.46 20.07 -15.00
C VAL A 232 23.89 20.68 -16.27
N ASP A 233 24.68 21.52 -16.95
CA ASP A 233 24.34 22.03 -18.28
C ASP A 233 24.58 21.00 -19.40
N ASN A 234 25.56 20.11 -19.23
CA ASN A 234 25.96 19.11 -20.24
C ASN A 234 26.32 17.79 -19.61
N ASP A 235 25.37 16.83 -19.66
CA ASP A 235 25.52 15.48 -19.10
C ASP A 235 26.62 14.65 -19.79
N LYS A 236 26.81 14.77 -21.10
CA LYS A 236 27.84 14.01 -21.84
C LYS A 236 29.24 14.41 -21.42
N ARG A 237 29.46 15.71 -21.21
CA ARG A 237 30.75 16.23 -20.72
C ARG A 237 30.96 15.83 -19.27
N ALA A 238 29.94 15.96 -18.44
CA ALA A 238 29.97 15.55 -17.04
C ALA A 238 30.30 14.05 -16.89
N VAL A 239 29.68 13.18 -17.66
CA VAL A 239 29.98 11.73 -17.68
C VAL A 239 31.45 11.49 -18.05
N THR A 240 31.98 12.19 -19.06
CA THR A 240 33.41 12.07 -19.43
C THR A 240 34.33 12.44 -18.26
N ILE A 241 33.98 13.48 -17.49
CA ILE A 241 34.75 13.90 -16.31
C ILE A 241 34.65 12.84 -15.20
N LEU A 242 33.45 12.32 -14.93
CA LEU A 242 33.24 11.25 -13.93
C LEU A 242 34.14 10.05 -14.23
N GLU A 243 34.13 9.56 -15.47
CA GLU A 243 34.90 8.39 -15.85
C GLU A 243 36.40 8.64 -15.91
N LYS A 244 36.85 9.68 -16.64
CA LYS A 244 38.27 9.91 -16.93
C LYS A 244 39.02 10.63 -15.83
N SER A 245 38.40 11.63 -15.21
CA SER A 245 39.07 12.49 -14.22
C SER A 245 38.86 12.05 -12.77
N MET A 246 37.74 11.37 -12.49
CA MET A 246 37.38 10.93 -11.14
C MET A 246 37.34 9.42 -10.97
N ASN A 247 37.47 8.64 -12.05
CA ASN A 247 37.37 7.17 -12.06
C ASN A 247 36.09 6.61 -11.42
N ILE A 248 35.00 7.36 -11.54
CA ILE A 248 33.65 6.97 -11.07
C ILE A 248 32.99 6.15 -12.17
N LYS A 249 32.52 4.93 -11.84
CA LYS A 249 31.92 4.00 -12.80
C LYS A 249 30.46 3.66 -12.48
N ASP A 250 30.06 3.82 -11.22
CA ASP A 250 28.71 3.51 -10.75
C ASP A 250 27.85 4.80 -10.74
N TYR A 251 27.30 5.12 -11.90
CA TYR A 251 26.40 6.27 -12.11
C TYR A 251 25.32 5.91 -13.14
N GLU A 252 24.26 6.70 -13.17
CA GLU A 252 23.13 6.59 -14.09
C GLU A 252 22.68 7.98 -14.58
N VAL A 253 22.51 8.17 -15.90
CA VAL A 253 21.87 9.35 -16.46
C VAL A 253 20.37 9.10 -16.52
N THR A 254 19.60 9.72 -15.62
CA THR A 254 18.16 9.44 -15.46
C THR A 254 17.29 10.28 -16.39
N GLU A 255 17.70 11.50 -16.64
CA GLU A 255 17.05 12.49 -17.51
C GLU A 255 18.13 13.35 -18.19
N PRO A 256 17.82 14.10 -19.27
CA PRO A 256 18.76 15.05 -19.84
C PRO A 256 19.31 16.00 -18.75
N ASN A 257 20.64 16.08 -18.65
CA ASN A 257 21.33 16.90 -17.71
C ASN A 257 21.18 16.52 -16.22
N ARG A 258 20.67 15.30 -15.89
CA ARG A 258 20.60 14.75 -14.55
C ARG A 258 21.34 13.43 -14.44
N ILE A 259 22.25 13.35 -13.47
CA ILE A 259 23.09 12.19 -13.22
C ILE A 259 22.96 11.78 -11.75
N ARG A 260 22.72 10.50 -11.50
CA ARG A 260 22.83 9.88 -10.18
C ARG A 260 24.19 9.22 -10.05
N ILE A 261 24.94 9.54 -9.02
CA ILE A 261 26.26 8.96 -8.76
C ILE A 261 26.17 8.17 -7.46
N TYR A 262 26.47 6.90 -7.50
CA TYR A 262 26.36 5.95 -6.38
C TYR A 262 27.67 5.75 -5.61
N GLU A 263 28.72 6.45 -6.01
CA GLU A 263 30.04 6.47 -5.39
C GLU A 263 30.36 7.83 -4.79
N MET A 264 31.40 7.91 -3.95
CA MET A 264 31.91 9.15 -3.37
C MET A 264 30.87 10.00 -2.63
N LEU A 265 29.90 9.38 -1.96
CA LEU A 265 28.78 10.10 -1.31
C LEU A 265 29.24 11.11 -0.26
N ASP A 266 30.30 10.79 0.49
CA ASP A 266 30.94 11.67 1.48
C ASP A 266 31.74 12.82 0.87
N LYS A 267 31.94 12.81 -0.45
CA LYS A 267 32.73 13.78 -1.23
C LYS A 267 31.92 14.47 -2.32
N SER A 268 30.63 14.68 -2.12
CA SER A 268 29.74 15.35 -3.08
C SER A 268 30.26 16.76 -3.49
N ASN A 269 30.89 17.48 -2.55
CA ASN A 269 31.52 18.76 -2.81
C ASN A 269 32.71 18.68 -3.79
N ASP A 270 33.47 17.58 -3.74
CA ASP A 270 34.62 17.39 -4.64
C ASP A 270 34.12 17.06 -6.05
N VAL A 271 33.02 16.34 -6.19
CA VAL A 271 32.35 16.12 -7.48
C VAL A 271 31.96 17.48 -8.10
N ALA A 272 31.26 18.33 -7.35
CA ALA A 272 30.83 19.62 -7.83
C ALA A 272 32.04 20.53 -8.23
N LYS A 273 33.07 20.62 -7.38
CA LYS A 273 34.27 21.40 -7.67
C LYS A 273 34.97 20.91 -8.94
N LYS A 274 35.05 19.58 -9.12
CA LYS A 274 35.73 19.02 -10.29
C LYS A 274 34.94 19.34 -11.57
N MET A 275 33.60 19.23 -11.56
CA MET A 275 32.76 19.64 -12.68
C MET A 275 32.97 21.07 -13.08
N ILE A 276 32.93 22.00 -12.13
CA ILE A 276 33.11 23.42 -12.36
C ILE A 276 34.52 23.70 -12.90
N SER A 277 35.56 23.10 -12.33
CA SER A 277 36.95 23.30 -12.77
C SER A 277 37.21 22.82 -14.19
N GLU A 278 36.45 21.84 -14.68
CA GLU A 278 36.50 21.30 -16.03
C GLU A 278 35.51 22.00 -17.00
N GLY A 279 34.85 23.09 -16.55
CA GLY A 279 33.98 23.93 -17.35
C GLY A 279 32.58 23.33 -17.61
N VAL A 280 32.02 22.61 -16.64
CA VAL A 280 30.65 22.19 -16.60
C VAL A 280 29.92 22.96 -15.50
N ASP A 281 28.82 23.62 -15.84
CA ASP A 281 28.00 24.34 -14.88
C ASP A 281 27.17 23.38 -14.05
N VAL A 282 27.25 23.54 -12.72
CA VAL A 282 26.51 22.71 -11.77
C VAL A 282 25.34 23.50 -11.20
N TYR A 283 24.10 23.05 -11.47
CA TYR A 283 22.89 23.71 -10.97
C TYR A 283 22.40 23.12 -9.65
N GLU A 284 22.68 21.82 -9.41
CA GLU A 284 22.23 21.12 -8.22
C GLU A 284 23.19 19.98 -7.88
N VAL A 285 23.54 19.86 -6.60
CA VAL A 285 24.25 18.71 -6.05
C VAL A 285 23.68 18.41 -4.66
N ASN A 286 23.00 17.27 -4.52
CA ASN A 286 22.37 16.84 -3.28
C ASN A 286 22.61 15.35 -3.08
N ILE A 287 22.80 14.94 -1.81
CA ILE A 287 22.80 13.51 -1.48
C ILE A 287 21.34 13.10 -1.27
N MET A 288 20.90 12.12 -2.03
CA MET A 288 19.54 11.58 -2.00
C MET A 288 19.59 10.07 -1.80
N ASN A 289 18.45 9.52 -1.45
CA ASN A 289 18.23 8.06 -1.37
C ASN A 289 17.34 7.65 -2.54
N ASP A 290 17.54 6.45 -3.06
CA ASP A 290 16.57 5.82 -3.95
C ASP A 290 15.21 5.79 -3.24
N THR A 291 14.20 6.32 -3.88
CA THR A 291 12.84 6.26 -3.33
C THR A 291 12.20 4.91 -3.71
N LEU A 292 11.22 4.48 -2.92
CA LEU A 292 10.41 3.31 -3.29
C LEU A 292 9.70 3.56 -4.64
N GLU A 293 9.47 4.83 -5.00
CA GLU A 293 8.91 5.25 -6.28
C GLU A 293 9.86 4.96 -7.44
N ASP A 294 11.14 5.29 -7.30
CA ASP A 294 12.18 4.94 -8.28
C ASP A 294 12.28 3.42 -8.46
N TYR A 295 12.19 2.69 -7.35
CA TYR A 295 12.20 1.24 -7.36
C TYR A 295 10.98 0.67 -8.08
N PHE A 296 9.80 1.20 -7.79
CA PHE A 296 8.55 0.81 -8.44
C PHE A 296 8.58 1.09 -9.95
N VAL A 297 9.08 2.26 -10.35
CA VAL A 297 9.24 2.65 -11.77
C VAL A 297 10.17 1.70 -12.49
N ARG A 298 11.32 1.34 -11.88
CA ARG A 298 12.25 0.34 -12.45
C ARG A 298 11.62 -1.03 -12.64
N LEU A 299 10.88 -1.53 -11.63
CA LEU A 299 10.22 -2.83 -11.68
C LEU A 299 9.09 -2.89 -12.71
N THR A 300 8.35 -1.80 -12.89
CA THR A 300 7.20 -1.77 -13.80
C THR A 300 7.55 -1.36 -15.22
N GLY A 301 8.85 -1.19 -15.54
CA GLY A 301 9.31 -0.80 -16.88
C GLY A 301 8.99 0.65 -17.22
N GLY A 302 9.03 1.54 -16.23
CA GLY A 302 8.75 2.97 -16.38
C GLY A 302 9.75 3.67 -17.30
N GLY A 303 9.46 3.71 -18.59
CA GLY A 303 10.27 4.38 -19.61
C GLY A 303 9.68 4.31 -21.01
N GLN A 304 8.56 3.62 -21.24
CA GLN A 304 7.91 3.63 -22.56
C GLN A 304 6.39 3.73 -22.39
N GLY A 305 5.83 4.91 -22.62
CA GLY A 305 4.40 5.11 -22.85
C GLY A 305 3.74 6.12 -21.91
N ALA A 306 3.97 7.39 -22.13
CA ALA A 306 3.00 8.44 -21.93
C ALA A 306 2.63 9.00 -23.31
#